data_347b8a8ab815f08780cd07f5818d3b6b
#
_entry.id   347b8a8ab815f08780cd07f5818d3b6b
#
_cell.length_a   1.000
_cell.length_b   1.000
_cell.length_c   1.000
_cell.angle_alpha   90.00
_cell.angle_beta   90.00
_cell.angle_gamma   90.00
#
_symmetry.space_group_name_H-M   'P 1'
#
loop_
_entity.id
_entity.type
_entity.pdbx_description
1 polymer ?
#
loop_
_entity_poly.entity_id
_entity_poly.type
_entity_poly.pdbx_seq_one_letter_code
_entity_poly.pdbx_strand_id
1 'polypeptide(L)'
;IPPNGYQMTQGFHSFDHPIRLDSFQPHGHLRMNAASLEIFYPETGRTEQISQISKWSATWHHSHIYDPDVAPLVPAGAVLVLKQWYDNTADNPNNPDPDQWVVGGSRTGDEMTHAWLAITHLDDEGYEKLVAERKERESRSLAGQD
;
A
#
# COMPACT_ATOMS: atom_id res chain seq x y z
N ILE A 1 11.69 -10.72 12.74
CA ILE A 1 12.21 -11.41 11.54
C ILE A 1 13.30 -12.35 12.00
N PRO A 2 13.25 -13.65 11.66
CA PRO A 2 14.24 -14.62 12.10
C PRO A 2 15.62 -14.38 11.46
N PRO A 3 16.69 -14.83 12.12
CA PRO A 3 18.01 -14.86 11.54
C PRO A 3 18.04 -15.63 10.22
N ASN A 4 18.77 -15.11 9.24
CA ASN A 4 18.94 -15.73 7.92
C ASN A 4 17.63 -16.09 7.22
N GLY A 5 16.54 -15.32 7.48
CA GLY A 5 15.20 -15.64 7.02
C GLY A 5 14.46 -14.48 6.37
N TYR A 6 13.35 -14.85 5.75
CA TYR A 6 12.38 -13.92 5.17
C TYR A 6 11.15 -13.82 6.05
N GLN A 7 10.50 -12.66 5.99
CA GLN A 7 9.24 -12.41 6.69
C GLN A 7 8.32 -11.54 5.85
N MET A 8 7.02 -11.82 5.88
CA MET A 8 6.00 -10.91 5.41
C MET A 8 5.14 -10.49 6.60
N THR A 9 4.83 -9.20 6.68
CA THR A 9 3.93 -8.64 7.69
C THR A 9 2.78 -7.90 7.03
N GLN A 10 1.69 -7.72 7.78
CA GLN A 10 0.49 -7.03 7.31
C GLN A 10 0.03 -5.99 8.33
N GLY A 11 -0.43 -4.86 7.80
CA GLY A 11 -1.15 -3.84 8.54
C GLY A 11 -2.52 -3.62 7.92
N PHE A 12 -3.52 -3.27 8.73
CA PHE A 12 -4.92 -3.12 8.31
C PHE A 12 -5.48 -1.80 8.79
N HIS A 13 -6.25 -1.12 7.94
CA HIS A 13 -7.01 0.05 8.32
C HIS A 13 -8.33 0.13 7.55
N SER A 14 -9.40 0.54 8.21
CA SER A 14 -10.70 0.80 7.57
C SER A 14 -11.21 2.18 7.97
N PHE A 15 -12.03 2.77 7.12
CA PHE A 15 -12.71 4.03 7.37
C PHE A 15 -14.21 3.77 7.47
N ASP A 16 -14.88 4.52 8.35
CA ASP A 16 -16.34 4.51 8.52
C ASP A 16 -17.08 5.36 7.47
N HIS A 17 -16.33 6.03 6.59
CA HIS A 17 -16.82 6.85 5.49
C HIS A 17 -15.92 6.62 4.26
N PRO A 18 -16.41 6.95 3.04
CA PRO A 18 -15.61 6.78 1.83
C PRO A 18 -14.42 7.74 1.79
N ILE A 19 -13.35 7.31 1.13
CA ILE A 19 -12.17 8.14 0.89
C ILE A 19 -11.70 8.03 -0.56
N ARG A 20 -10.95 9.03 -1.01
CA ARG A 20 -10.03 8.92 -2.14
C ARG A 20 -8.61 8.82 -1.61
N LEU A 21 -7.87 7.84 -2.09
CA LEU A 21 -6.45 7.69 -1.76
C LEU A 21 -5.62 8.53 -2.73
N ASP A 22 -4.96 9.56 -2.24
CA ASP A 22 -4.22 10.52 -3.07
C ASP A 22 -2.74 10.14 -3.21
N SER A 23 -2.15 9.52 -2.19
CA SER A 23 -0.77 9.00 -2.28
C SER A 23 -0.52 7.81 -1.35
N PHE A 24 0.52 7.06 -1.69
CA PHE A 24 1.04 5.94 -0.91
C PHE A 24 2.55 6.06 -0.79
N GLN A 25 3.06 6.06 0.44
CA GLN A 25 4.49 6.03 0.75
C GLN A 25 4.77 4.90 1.74
N PRO A 26 5.22 3.73 1.28
CA PRO A 26 5.62 2.65 2.17
C PRO A 26 6.91 3.01 2.91
N HIS A 27 7.00 2.57 4.14
CA HIS A 27 8.16 2.81 5.00
C HIS A 27 8.56 1.53 5.72
N GLY A 28 9.84 1.29 5.74
CA GLY A 28 10.53 0.27 6.48
C GLY A 28 11.99 0.67 6.64
N HIS A 29 12.83 -0.26 7.06
CA HIS A 29 14.24 0.00 7.27
C HIS A 29 15.11 -0.88 6.35
N LEU A 30 16.25 -1.35 6.85
CA LEU A 30 17.31 -1.94 6.02
C LEU A 30 16.95 -3.31 5.41
N ARG A 31 16.00 -4.03 6.00
CA ARG A 31 15.62 -5.38 5.55
C ARG A 31 14.37 -5.41 4.70
N MET A 32 13.61 -4.32 4.68
CA MET A 32 12.46 -4.22 3.79
C MET A 32 12.92 -4.21 2.33
N ASN A 33 12.29 -5.04 1.49
CA ASN A 33 12.62 -5.13 0.07
C ASN A 33 11.41 -4.96 -0.86
N ALA A 34 10.19 -5.10 -0.35
CA ALA A 34 8.98 -4.94 -1.14
C ALA A 34 7.79 -4.48 -0.27
N ALA A 35 6.81 -3.87 -0.92
CA ALA A 35 5.53 -3.51 -0.31
C ALA A 35 4.39 -3.61 -1.32
N SER A 36 3.18 -3.91 -0.85
CA SER A 36 1.94 -3.71 -1.61
C SER A 36 0.89 -3.03 -0.75
N LEU A 37 -0.01 -2.32 -1.43
CA LEU A 37 -1.24 -1.79 -0.85
C LEU A 37 -2.42 -2.37 -1.60
N GLU A 38 -3.37 -2.93 -0.86
CA GLU A 38 -4.55 -3.61 -1.37
C GLU A 38 -5.81 -3.04 -0.73
N ILE A 39 -6.95 -3.19 -1.40
CA ILE A 39 -8.29 -2.97 -0.82
C ILE A 39 -8.97 -4.33 -0.71
N PHE A 40 -9.36 -4.70 0.50
CA PHE A 40 -10.23 -5.84 0.76
C PHE A 40 -11.66 -5.35 0.97
N TYR A 41 -12.59 -5.97 0.26
CA TYR A 41 -14.04 -5.68 0.33
C TYR A 41 -14.74 -6.80 1.12
N PRO A 42 -15.08 -6.58 2.41
CA PRO A 42 -15.63 -7.63 3.27
C PRO A 42 -16.94 -8.23 2.75
N GLU A 43 -17.79 -7.41 2.11
CA GLU A 43 -19.09 -7.86 1.61
C GLU A 43 -19.00 -8.91 0.50
N THR A 44 -17.96 -8.86 -0.31
CA THR A 44 -17.77 -9.74 -1.47
C THR A 44 -16.62 -10.73 -1.30
N GLY A 45 -15.75 -10.52 -0.31
CA GLY A 45 -14.48 -11.23 -0.15
C GLY A 45 -13.43 -10.91 -1.22
N ARG A 46 -13.70 -9.93 -2.10
CA ARG A 46 -12.77 -9.52 -3.17
C ARG A 46 -11.60 -8.73 -2.56
N THR A 47 -10.43 -8.98 -3.09
CA THR A 47 -9.24 -8.15 -2.85
C THR A 47 -8.75 -7.54 -4.17
N GLU A 48 -8.38 -6.28 -4.12
CA GLU A 48 -7.84 -5.54 -5.26
C GLU A 48 -6.49 -4.95 -4.89
N GLN A 49 -5.45 -5.30 -5.64
CA GLN A 49 -4.13 -4.72 -5.47
C GLN A 49 -4.08 -3.36 -6.18
N ILE A 50 -3.81 -2.30 -5.45
CA ILE A 50 -3.78 -0.92 -5.96
C ILE A 50 -2.36 -0.38 -6.16
N SER A 51 -1.39 -0.89 -5.41
CA SER A 51 0.03 -0.54 -5.59
C SER A 51 0.94 -1.68 -5.20
N GLN A 52 2.07 -1.78 -5.89
CA GLN A 52 3.15 -2.70 -5.56
C GLN A 52 4.51 -2.08 -5.86
N ILE A 53 5.43 -2.24 -4.91
CA ILE A 53 6.84 -1.89 -5.05
C ILE A 53 7.64 -3.17 -4.83
N SER A 54 8.30 -3.68 -5.87
CA SER A 54 9.03 -4.96 -5.84
C SER A 54 10.52 -4.82 -5.53
N LYS A 55 11.03 -3.58 -5.50
CA LYS A 55 12.42 -3.24 -5.16
C LYS A 55 12.43 -1.95 -4.34
N TRP A 56 12.07 -2.08 -3.08
CA TRP A 56 12.13 -0.95 -2.16
C TRP A 56 13.57 -0.76 -1.64
N SER A 57 13.95 0.49 -1.35
CA SER A 57 15.26 0.81 -0.78
C SER A 57 15.11 1.84 0.33
N ALA A 58 15.81 1.61 1.45
CA ALA A 58 15.86 2.53 2.59
C ALA A 58 16.45 3.90 2.25
N THR A 59 17.20 4.02 1.16
CA THR A 59 17.77 5.29 0.68
C THR A 59 16.87 6.03 -0.31
N TRP A 60 15.71 5.46 -0.65
CA TRP A 60 14.79 6.01 -1.64
C TRP A 60 13.35 5.92 -1.16
N HIS A 61 12.97 6.83 -0.27
CA HIS A 61 11.61 6.95 0.25
C HIS A 61 10.77 7.84 -0.68
N HIS A 62 10.00 7.21 -1.58
CA HIS A 62 9.12 7.93 -2.48
C HIS A 62 7.66 7.88 -2.03
N SER A 63 7.00 9.04 -2.15
CA SER A 63 5.54 9.11 -2.18
C SER A 63 5.08 8.86 -3.61
N HIS A 64 4.32 7.81 -3.82
CA HIS A 64 3.63 7.50 -5.07
C HIS A 64 2.32 8.25 -5.09
N ILE A 65 2.27 9.34 -5.86
CA ILE A 65 1.07 10.19 -5.99
C ILE A 65 0.21 9.62 -7.11
N TYR A 66 -1.05 9.37 -6.84
CA TYR A 66 -2.00 8.94 -7.84
C TYR A 66 -2.50 10.14 -8.65
N ASP A 67 -2.63 9.94 -9.96
CA ASP A 67 -3.36 10.92 -10.78
C ASP A 67 -4.81 11.01 -10.28
N PRO A 68 -5.37 12.22 -10.08
CA PRO A 68 -6.73 12.40 -9.57
C PRO A 68 -7.80 11.62 -10.32
N ASP A 69 -7.57 11.39 -11.63
CA ASP A 69 -8.52 10.67 -12.49
C ASP A 69 -8.58 9.16 -12.22
N VAL A 70 -7.52 8.59 -11.65
CA VAL A 70 -7.40 7.15 -11.36
C VAL A 70 -7.10 6.85 -9.89
N ALA A 71 -6.99 7.87 -9.05
CA ALA A 71 -6.74 7.73 -7.61
C ALA A 71 -7.76 6.80 -6.95
N PRO A 72 -7.37 5.73 -6.24
CA PRO A 72 -8.31 4.73 -5.72
C PRO A 72 -9.43 5.35 -4.90
N LEU A 73 -10.68 4.96 -5.20
CA LEU A 73 -11.87 5.29 -4.41
C LEU A 73 -12.17 4.12 -3.50
N VAL A 74 -12.09 4.34 -2.20
CA VAL A 74 -12.27 3.31 -1.17
C VAL A 74 -13.62 3.54 -0.50
N PRO A 75 -14.59 2.62 -0.61
CA PRO A 75 -15.90 2.78 0.05
C PRO A 75 -15.79 2.62 1.55
N ALA A 76 -16.76 3.14 2.28
CA ALA A 76 -16.90 2.90 3.72
C ALA A 76 -16.87 1.40 4.04
N GLY A 77 -16.18 1.02 5.12
CA GLY A 77 -16.08 -0.37 5.57
C GLY A 77 -15.12 -1.27 4.78
N ALA A 78 -14.61 -0.83 3.63
CA ALA A 78 -13.52 -1.54 2.98
C ALA A 78 -12.23 -1.43 3.80
N VAL A 79 -11.36 -2.43 3.69
CA VAL A 79 -10.12 -2.52 4.48
C VAL A 79 -8.92 -2.30 3.58
N LEU A 80 -8.12 -1.28 3.87
CA LEU A 80 -6.79 -1.13 3.31
C LEU A 80 -5.86 -2.16 3.96
N VAL A 81 -5.13 -2.91 3.14
CA VAL A 81 -4.19 -3.94 3.57
C VAL A 81 -2.81 -3.57 3.06
N LEU A 82 -1.94 -3.19 3.99
CA LEU A 82 -0.52 -3.01 3.71
C LEU A 82 0.19 -4.35 3.90
N LYS A 83 0.96 -4.79 2.90
CA LYS A 83 1.88 -5.92 3.03
C LYS A 83 3.29 -5.45 2.81
N GLN A 84 4.21 -5.91 3.65
CA GLN A 84 5.64 -5.62 3.52
C GLN A 84 6.45 -6.90 3.66
N TRP A 85 7.46 -7.04 2.81
CA TRP A 85 8.38 -8.18 2.77
C TRP A 85 9.76 -7.76 3.21
N TYR A 86 10.39 -8.61 3.99
CA TYR A 86 11.70 -8.38 4.58
C TYR A 86 12.64 -9.53 4.28
N ASP A 87 13.88 -9.18 4.03
CA ASP A 87 14.98 -10.10 3.79
C ASP A 87 16.06 -9.86 4.85
N ASN A 88 16.14 -10.78 5.83
CA ASN A 88 17.18 -10.79 6.87
C ASN A 88 18.28 -11.81 6.56
N THR A 89 18.56 -12.07 5.29
CA THR A 89 19.64 -12.98 4.88
C THR A 89 20.93 -12.22 4.56
N ALA A 90 22.01 -12.97 4.40
CA ALA A 90 23.30 -12.42 3.94
C ALA A 90 23.29 -11.93 2.48
N ASP A 91 22.28 -12.33 1.69
CA ASP A 91 22.12 -11.89 0.29
C ASP A 91 21.57 -10.45 0.20
N ASN A 92 21.00 -9.92 1.29
CA ASN A 92 20.57 -8.52 1.36
C ASN A 92 21.78 -7.62 1.65
N PRO A 93 22.27 -6.82 0.69
CA PRO A 93 23.45 -5.98 0.87
C PRO A 93 23.28 -4.86 1.90
N ASN A 94 22.05 -4.55 2.29
CA ASN A 94 21.74 -3.52 3.29
C ASN A 94 21.58 -4.10 4.71
N ASN A 95 21.59 -5.43 4.85
CA ASN A 95 21.43 -6.09 6.14
C ASN A 95 22.74 -5.98 6.96
N PRO A 96 22.73 -5.30 8.13
CA PRO A 96 23.95 -5.12 8.92
C PRO A 96 24.42 -6.40 9.65
N ASP A 97 23.47 -7.32 9.93
CA ASP A 97 23.76 -8.57 10.64
C ASP A 97 22.62 -9.59 10.39
N PRO A 98 22.86 -10.59 9.52
CA PRO A 98 21.86 -11.61 9.20
C PRO A 98 21.64 -12.60 10.35
N ASP A 99 22.55 -12.73 11.30
CA ASP A 99 22.46 -13.71 12.39
C ASP A 99 21.60 -13.21 13.57
N GLN A 100 21.16 -11.95 13.55
CA GLN A 100 20.31 -11.40 14.60
C GLN A 100 18.80 -11.55 14.31
N TRP A 101 18.06 -11.77 15.40
CA TRP A 101 16.62 -11.53 15.40
C TRP A 101 16.33 -10.03 15.25
N VAL A 102 15.46 -9.68 14.33
CA VAL A 102 15.02 -8.30 14.09
C VAL A 102 13.65 -8.09 14.69
N VAL A 103 13.56 -7.15 15.62
CA VAL A 103 12.32 -6.77 16.31
C VAL A 103 11.66 -5.57 15.62
N GLY A 104 10.39 -5.32 15.94
CA GLY A 104 9.70 -4.08 15.56
C GLY A 104 10.21 -2.91 16.40
N GLY A 105 10.52 -1.79 15.75
CA GLY A 105 10.99 -0.59 16.45
C GLY A 105 11.38 0.54 15.51
N SER A 106 11.70 1.70 16.09
CA SER A 106 11.98 2.94 15.33
C SER A 106 13.46 3.14 14.97
N ARG A 107 14.37 2.31 15.49
CA ARG A 107 15.80 2.42 15.16
C ARG A 107 16.04 1.84 13.76
N THR A 108 17.01 2.34 13.05
CA THR A 108 17.41 1.85 11.71
C THR A 108 17.71 0.34 11.68
N GLY A 109 18.24 -0.20 12.78
CA GLY A 109 18.51 -1.64 12.94
C GLY A 109 17.28 -2.51 13.27
N ASP A 110 16.17 -1.91 13.69
CA ASP A 110 14.88 -2.56 13.87
C ASP A 110 14.12 -2.55 12.53
N GLU A 111 12.86 -3.02 12.51
CA GLU A 111 12.00 -2.89 11.32
C GLU A 111 10.61 -2.35 11.67
N MET A 112 9.97 -1.76 10.68
CA MET A 112 8.61 -1.22 10.78
C MET A 112 7.74 -1.75 9.64
N THR A 113 6.47 -2.08 9.96
CA THR A 113 5.41 -2.26 8.97
C THR A 113 4.56 -0.99 8.98
N HIS A 114 4.88 -0.06 8.08
CA HIS A 114 4.29 1.26 8.09
C HIS A 114 4.11 1.84 6.68
N ALA A 115 3.10 2.69 6.51
CA ALA A 115 2.94 3.53 5.33
C ALA A 115 2.26 4.85 5.70
N TRP A 116 2.67 5.92 5.03
CA TRP A 116 1.92 7.18 5.03
C TRP A 116 0.99 7.20 3.82
N LEU A 117 -0.23 7.60 4.06
CA LEU A 117 -1.26 7.76 3.05
C LEU A 117 -1.76 9.19 3.09
N ALA A 118 -1.77 9.89 1.95
CA ALA A 118 -2.58 11.08 1.82
C ALA A 118 -3.96 10.65 1.33
N ILE A 119 -5.00 11.15 2.01
CA ILE A 119 -6.38 10.80 1.70
C ILE A 119 -7.24 12.06 1.62
N THR A 120 -8.26 12.01 0.78
CA THR A 120 -9.38 12.96 0.78
C THR A 120 -10.60 12.26 1.34
N HIS A 121 -11.16 12.80 2.43
CA HIS A 121 -12.43 12.33 3.00
C HIS A 121 -13.57 12.73 2.07
N LEU A 122 -14.49 11.81 1.82
CA LEU A 122 -15.66 12.02 0.99
C LEU A 122 -16.92 11.76 1.80
N ASP A 123 -17.99 12.48 1.47
CA ASP A 123 -19.34 12.06 1.82
C ASP A 123 -19.87 11.05 0.77
N ASP A 124 -20.99 10.43 1.07
CA ASP A 124 -21.57 9.41 0.19
C ASP A 124 -21.92 9.97 -1.20
N GLU A 125 -22.46 11.19 -1.26
CA GLU A 125 -22.82 11.86 -2.51
C GLU A 125 -21.58 12.14 -3.38
N GLY A 126 -20.52 12.67 -2.77
CA GLY A 126 -19.25 12.94 -3.46
C GLY A 126 -18.58 11.66 -3.96
N TYR A 127 -18.65 10.59 -3.17
CA TYR A 127 -18.12 9.29 -3.58
C TYR A 127 -18.88 8.72 -4.78
N GLU A 128 -20.21 8.66 -4.71
CA GLU A 128 -21.05 8.15 -5.80
C GLU A 128 -20.86 8.94 -7.09
N LYS A 129 -20.77 10.27 -6.98
CA LYS A 129 -20.48 11.15 -8.11
C LYS A 129 -19.14 10.80 -8.78
N LEU A 130 -18.07 10.66 -8.02
CA LEU A 130 -16.76 10.31 -8.56
C LEU A 130 -16.75 8.91 -9.20
N VAL A 131 -17.44 7.94 -8.61
CA VAL A 131 -17.59 6.59 -9.19
C VAL A 131 -18.35 6.65 -10.52
N ALA A 132 -19.42 7.43 -10.60
CA ALA A 132 -20.19 7.59 -11.83
C ALA A 132 -19.39 8.27 -12.94
N GLU A 133 -18.65 9.34 -12.63
CA GLU A 133 -17.80 10.06 -13.58
C GLU A 133 -16.69 9.16 -14.14
N ARG A 134 -16.12 8.25 -13.34
CA ARG A 134 -15.12 7.29 -13.81
C ARG A 134 -15.70 6.26 -14.75
N LYS A 135 -16.84 5.68 -14.40
CA LYS A 135 -17.55 4.72 -15.27
C LYS A 135 -17.89 5.33 -16.64
N GLU A 136 -18.30 6.60 -16.66
CA GLU A 136 -18.60 7.31 -17.90
C GLU A 136 -17.34 7.52 -18.76
N ARG A 137 -16.22 7.90 -18.15
CA ARG A 137 -14.93 8.04 -18.86
C ARG A 137 -14.43 6.72 -19.44
N GLU A 138 -14.48 5.65 -18.68
CA GLU A 138 -14.10 4.31 -19.13
C GLU A 138 -14.95 3.87 -20.33
N SER A 139 -16.27 4.08 -20.26
CA SER A 139 -17.19 3.76 -21.35
C SER A 139 -16.89 4.55 -22.63
N ARG A 140 -16.55 5.83 -22.50
CA ARG A 140 -16.17 6.68 -23.65
C ARG A 140 -14.82 6.26 -24.26
N SER A 141 -13.86 5.86 -23.42
CA SER A 141 -12.55 5.38 -23.87
C SER A 141 -12.66 4.09 -24.67
N LEU A 142 -13.53 3.18 -24.25
CA LEU A 142 -13.77 1.92 -24.97
C LEU A 142 -14.50 2.16 -26.31
N ALA A 143 -15.48 3.05 -26.34
CA ALA A 143 -16.22 3.38 -27.55
C ALA A 143 -15.43 4.17 -28.61
N GLY A 144 -14.30 4.77 -28.25
CA GLY A 144 -13.43 5.51 -29.16
C GLY A 144 -12.28 4.68 -29.76
N GLN A 145 -12.22 3.37 -29.47
CA GLN A 145 -11.19 2.46 -29.98
C GLN A 145 -11.68 1.58 -31.16
N ASP A 146 -12.93 1.72 -31.57
CA ASP A 146 -13.52 1.12 -32.79
C ASP A 146 -13.44 2.12 -33.97
#